data_e2d95da46814909e2e3749ff5c4a986d
#
_entry.id   e2d95da46814909e2e3749ff5c4a986d
#
_cell.length_a   1.000
_cell.length_b   1.000
_cell.length_c   1.000
_cell.angle_alpha   90.00
_cell.angle_beta   90.00
_cell.angle_gamma   90.00
#
_symmetry.space_group_name_H-M   'P 1'
#
loop_
_entity.id
_entity.type
_entity.pdbx_description
1 polymer ?
#
loop_
_entity_poly.entity_id
_entity_poly.type
_entity_poly.pdbx_seq_one_letter_code
_entity_poly.pdbx_strand_id
1 'polypeptide(L)'
;QRVMIAMATVCRPRLMIADEPTTALDVTVQAQVLKLLKHINQKYGMTIVLISHDLSVISQICDRVVVMYAGRIAEAAPTQVIMTAPAHEYTKGLINSLPSMERKGSDLPCIPGHVPSTEEKREPCPFAPRCALADDICRQQEPPRRMI
;
A
#
# COMPACT_ATOMS: atom_id res chain seq x y z
N GLN A 1 -13.04 16.12 -6.92
CA GLN A 1 -12.07 15.11 -7.37
C GLN A 1 -12.22 14.75 -8.84
N ARG A 2 -13.43 14.54 -9.38
CA ARG A 2 -13.61 14.30 -10.83
C ARG A 2 -13.09 15.44 -11.69
N VAL A 3 -13.27 16.69 -11.28
CA VAL A 3 -12.72 17.86 -11.95
C VAL A 3 -11.18 17.85 -11.91
N MET A 4 -10.57 17.51 -10.76
CA MET A 4 -9.11 17.40 -10.65
C MET A 4 -8.55 16.31 -11.55
N ILE A 5 -9.19 15.14 -11.62
CA ILE A 5 -8.81 14.06 -12.53
C ILE A 5 -8.92 14.53 -14.00
N ALA A 6 -10.03 15.22 -14.35
CA ALA A 6 -10.19 15.77 -15.69
C ALA A 6 -9.07 16.77 -16.02
N MET A 7 -8.74 17.69 -15.12
CA MET A 7 -7.64 18.64 -15.29
C MET A 7 -6.28 17.91 -15.45
N ALA A 8 -6.00 16.92 -14.63
CA ALA A 8 -4.75 16.14 -14.71
C ALA A 8 -4.63 15.35 -16.03
N THR A 9 -5.73 15.03 -16.68
CA THR A 9 -5.76 14.24 -17.92
C THR A 9 -5.86 15.06 -19.21
N VAL A 10 -6.16 16.35 -19.13
CA VAL A 10 -6.32 17.25 -20.31
C VAL A 10 -5.12 17.19 -21.26
N CYS A 11 -3.90 17.21 -20.70
CA CYS A 11 -2.65 17.18 -21.48
C CYS A 11 -2.23 15.77 -21.91
N ARG A 12 -3.06 14.74 -21.68
CA ARG A 12 -2.77 13.32 -21.96
C ARG A 12 -1.37 12.90 -21.49
N PRO A 13 -1.04 13.01 -20.20
CA PRO A 13 0.27 12.64 -19.69
C PRO A 13 0.50 11.15 -19.84
N ARG A 14 1.75 10.74 -19.92
CA ARG A 14 2.12 9.30 -19.92
C ARG A 14 2.05 8.69 -18.53
N LEU A 15 2.19 9.50 -17.49
CA LEU A 15 2.17 9.12 -16.07
C LEU A 15 1.29 10.10 -15.30
N MET A 16 0.42 9.56 -14.44
CA MET A 16 -0.36 10.31 -13.46
C MET A 16 -0.05 9.77 -12.07
N ILE A 17 0.17 10.68 -11.12
CA ILE A 17 0.30 10.35 -9.70
C ILE A 17 -1.01 10.77 -9.02
N ALA A 18 -1.69 9.83 -8.40
CA ALA A 18 -2.91 10.01 -7.66
C ALA A 18 -2.64 9.74 -6.18
N ASP A 19 -2.47 10.82 -5.42
CA ASP A 19 -2.19 10.76 -3.98
C ASP A 19 -3.51 10.84 -3.21
N GLU A 20 -3.85 9.77 -2.50
CA GLU A 20 -5.08 9.62 -1.70
C GLU A 20 -6.35 10.07 -2.45
N PRO A 21 -6.60 9.62 -3.71
CA PRO A 21 -7.67 10.17 -4.54
C PRO A 21 -9.08 9.83 -4.06
N THR A 22 -9.21 8.93 -3.11
CA THR A 22 -10.49 8.46 -2.54
C THR A 22 -10.70 8.87 -1.09
N THR A 23 -9.76 9.59 -0.49
CA THR A 23 -9.86 10.05 0.90
C THR A 23 -11.08 10.96 1.08
N ALA A 24 -11.81 10.77 2.18
CA ALA A 24 -13.04 11.49 2.55
C ALA A 24 -14.21 11.30 1.58
N LEU A 25 -14.20 10.25 0.76
CA LEU A 25 -15.35 9.88 -0.08
C LEU A 25 -16.15 8.74 0.55
N ASP A 26 -17.46 8.76 0.33
CA ASP A 26 -18.28 7.58 0.59
C ASP A 26 -17.93 6.43 -0.37
N VAL A 27 -18.28 5.20 0.04
CA VAL A 27 -17.92 3.97 -0.68
C VAL A 27 -18.41 3.97 -2.14
N THR A 28 -19.57 4.56 -2.39
CA THR A 28 -20.14 4.60 -3.75
C THR A 28 -19.35 5.53 -4.65
N VAL A 29 -19.03 6.73 -4.18
CA VAL A 29 -18.22 7.70 -4.92
C VAL A 29 -16.80 7.23 -5.09
N GLN A 30 -16.21 6.60 -4.06
CA GLN A 30 -14.91 5.94 -4.14
C GLN A 30 -14.87 4.93 -5.30
N ALA A 31 -15.83 4.00 -5.35
CA ALA A 31 -15.91 3.00 -6.43
C ALA A 31 -16.03 3.65 -7.83
N GLN A 32 -16.74 4.77 -7.95
CA GLN A 32 -16.86 5.51 -9.21
C GLN A 32 -15.54 6.16 -9.63
N VAL A 33 -14.80 6.75 -8.67
CA VAL A 33 -13.46 7.34 -8.94
C VAL A 33 -12.48 6.27 -9.38
N LEU A 34 -12.45 5.11 -8.70
CA LEU A 34 -11.58 3.99 -9.07
C LEU A 34 -11.89 3.45 -10.46
N LYS A 35 -13.17 3.29 -10.80
CA LYS A 35 -13.61 2.90 -12.15
C LYS A 35 -13.18 3.91 -13.21
N LEU A 36 -13.28 5.21 -12.90
CA LEU A 36 -12.83 6.27 -13.80
C LEU A 36 -11.32 6.19 -14.04
N LEU A 37 -10.51 6.05 -13.00
CA LEU A 37 -9.06 5.90 -13.12
C LEU A 37 -8.67 4.67 -13.96
N LYS A 38 -9.31 3.53 -13.71
CA LYS A 38 -9.10 2.31 -14.50
C LYS A 38 -9.48 2.49 -15.96
N HIS A 39 -10.61 3.15 -16.23
CA HIS A 39 -11.03 3.47 -17.60
C HIS A 39 -10.02 4.38 -18.32
N ILE A 40 -9.53 5.42 -17.66
CA ILE A 40 -8.52 6.33 -18.20
C ILE A 40 -7.21 5.59 -18.51
N ASN A 41 -6.73 4.76 -17.58
CA ASN A 41 -5.56 3.92 -17.79
C ASN A 41 -5.70 3.04 -19.03
N GLN A 42 -6.81 2.31 -19.15
CA GLN A 42 -7.05 1.41 -20.27
C GLN A 42 -7.24 2.15 -21.61
N LYS A 43 -8.01 3.23 -21.61
CA LYS A 43 -8.36 3.97 -22.84
C LYS A 43 -7.18 4.73 -23.43
N TYR A 44 -6.32 5.30 -22.58
CA TYR A 44 -5.23 6.17 -23.02
C TYR A 44 -3.85 5.54 -22.85
N GLY A 45 -3.73 4.33 -22.34
CA GLY A 45 -2.45 3.67 -22.05
C GLY A 45 -1.60 4.42 -21.03
N MET A 46 -2.24 5.22 -20.17
CA MET A 46 -1.57 6.08 -19.19
C MET A 46 -1.20 5.29 -17.95
N THR A 47 0.06 5.32 -17.55
CA THR A 47 0.48 4.73 -16.28
C THR A 47 -0.07 5.54 -15.10
N ILE A 48 -0.61 4.87 -14.08
CA ILE A 48 -1.11 5.51 -12.86
C ILE A 48 -0.32 4.99 -11.67
N VAL A 49 0.30 5.90 -10.91
CA VAL A 49 0.82 5.61 -9.57
C VAL A 49 -0.24 6.05 -8.57
N LEU A 50 -0.85 5.08 -7.90
CA LEU A 50 -1.84 5.32 -6.86
C LEU A 50 -1.18 5.21 -5.49
N ILE A 51 -1.28 6.27 -4.69
CA ILE A 51 -0.86 6.27 -3.29
C ILE A 51 -2.11 6.17 -2.43
N SER A 52 -2.15 5.20 -1.54
CA SER A 52 -3.26 5.00 -0.61
C SER A 52 -2.81 4.19 0.60
N HIS A 53 -3.45 4.42 1.75
CA HIS A 53 -3.31 3.60 2.95
C HIS A 53 -4.31 2.42 2.96
N ASP A 54 -5.24 2.37 2.01
CA ASP A 54 -6.27 1.34 1.92
C ASP A 54 -5.87 0.24 0.93
N LEU A 55 -5.41 -0.90 1.46
CA LEU A 55 -5.07 -2.08 0.67
C LEU A 55 -6.25 -2.65 -0.11
N SER A 56 -7.48 -2.47 0.38
CA SER A 56 -8.68 -2.92 -0.33
C SER A 56 -8.89 -2.15 -1.63
N VAL A 57 -8.59 -0.86 -1.62
CA VAL A 57 -8.58 -0.01 -2.82
C VAL A 57 -7.50 -0.45 -3.81
N ILE A 58 -6.27 -0.61 -3.30
CA ILE A 58 -5.11 -1.00 -4.12
C ILE A 58 -5.34 -2.34 -4.80
N SER A 59 -5.87 -3.32 -4.07
CA SER A 59 -6.12 -4.67 -4.59
C SER A 59 -7.11 -4.72 -5.75
N GLN A 60 -8.00 -3.74 -5.85
CA GLN A 60 -9.04 -3.70 -6.89
C GLN A 60 -8.56 -3.19 -8.25
N ILE A 61 -7.54 -2.32 -8.28
CA ILE A 61 -7.17 -1.63 -9.51
C ILE A 61 -5.69 -1.69 -9.87
N CYS A 62 -4.79 -1.96 -8.92
CA CYS A 62 -3.36 -1.95 -9.18
C CYS A 62 -2.85 -3.31 -9.63
N ASP A 63 -1.99 -3.34 -10.65
CA ASP A 63 -1.33 -4.55 -11.13
C ASP A 63 -0.14 -4.93 -10.22
N ARG A 64 0.54 -3.94 -9.66
CA ARG A 64 1.71 -4.09 -8.79
C ARG A 64 1.57 -3.17 -7.58
N VAL A 65 2.12 -3.62 -6.47
CA VAL A 65 2.11 -2.89 -5.20
C VAL A 65 3.53 -2.71 -4.70
N VAL A 66 3.80 -1.52 -4.18
CA VAL A 66 5.01 -1.20 -3.40
C VAL A 66 4.55 -0.83 -2.00
N VAL A 67 4.87 -1.68 -1.02
CA VAL A 67 4.57 -1.43 0.39
C VAL A 67 5.73 -0.64 1.00
N MET A 68 5.41 0.48 1.63
CA MET A 68 6.40 1.33 2.29
C MET A 68 6.20 1.36 3.80
N TYR A 69 7.29 1.37 4.55
CA TYR A 69 7.30 1.52 6.00
C TYR A 69 8.40 2.49 6.43
N ALA A 70 8.06 3.49 7.22
CA ALA A 70 8.99 4.51 7.72
C ALA A 70 9.92 5.10 6.63
N GLY A 71 9.36 5.40 5.43
CA GLY A 71 10.08 5.99 4.31
C GLY A 71 10.95 5.01 3.49
N ARG A 72 10.88 3.71 3.77
CA ARG A 72 11.61 2.66 3.02
C ARG A 72 10.64 1.69 2.36
N ILE A 73 11.08 1.09 1.25
CA ILE A 73 10.33 0.00 0.61
C ILE A 73 10.52 -1.26 1.45
N ALA A 74 9.41 -1.76 2.00
CA ALA A 74 9.35 -3.02 2.73
C ALA A 74 9.20 -4.20 1.77
N GLU A 75 8.31 -4.08 0.78
CA GLU A 75 8.02 -5.13 -0.19
C GLU A 75 7.52 -4.55 -1.51
N ALA A 76 7.82 -5.19 -2.63
CA ALA A 76 7.29 -4.81 -3.94
C ALA A 76 7.05 -6.05 -4.81
N ALA A 77 5.80 -6.30 -5.19
CA ALA A 77 5.43 -7.47 -5.99
C ALA A 77 4.14 -7.20 -6.82
N PRO A 78 3.75 -8.14 -7.71
CA PRO A 78 2.41 -8.14 -8.27
C PRO A 78 1.35 -8.15 -7.17
N THR A 79 0.24 -7.46 -7.39
CA THR A 79 -0.83 -7.31 -6.39
C THR A 79 -1.31 -8.65 -5.84
N GLN A 80 -1.48 -9.64 -6.73
CA GLN A 80 -1.89 -10.98 -6.32
C GLN A 80 -0.92 -11.61 -5.32
N VAL A 81 0.39 -11.48 -5.54
CA VAL A 81 1.43 -12.02 -4.63
C VAL A 81 1.37 -11.34 -3.27
N ILE A 82 1.28 -9.99 -3.27
CA ILE A 82 1.12 -9.22 -2.02
C ILE A 82 -0.09 -9.71 -1.22
N MET A 83 -1.22 -9.96 -1.89
CA MET A 83 -2.47 -10.32 -1.22
C MET A 83 -2.53 -11.78 -0.75
N THR A 84 -1.81 -12.71 -1.39
CA THR A 84 -1.92 -14.14 -1.10
C THR A 84 -0.69 -14.75 -0.43
N ALA A 85 0.49 -14.23 -0.71
CA ALA A 85 1.76 -14.76 -0.22
C ALA A 85 2.78 -13.65 0.09
N PRO A 86 2.43 -12.68 0.97
CA PRO A 86 3.33 -11.60 1.34
C PRO A 86 4.56 -12.15 2.06
N ALA A 87 5.73 -11.62 1.75
CA ALA A 87 7.00 -12.06 2.34
C ALA A 87 7.33 -11.25 3.61
N HIS A 88 7.12 -9.94 3.59
CA HIS A 88 7.50 -9.06 4.69
C HIS A 88 6.46 -9.09 5.82
N GLU A 89 6.90 -9.18 7.08
CA GLU A 89 6.00 -9.27 8.26
C GLU A 89 5.07 -8.05 8.40
N TYR A 90 5.52 -6.86 8.02
CA TYR A 90 4.66 -5.69 7.99
C TYR A 90 3.50 -5.86 6.99
N THR A 91 3.79 -6.35 5.78
CA THR A 91 2.77 -6.62 4.75
C THR A 91 1.76 -7.67 5.23
N LYS A 92 2.25 -8.75 5.87
CA LYS A 92 1.37 -9.77 6.49
C LYS A 92 0.46 -9.15 7.54
N GLY A 93 1.01 -8.29 8.41
CA GLY A 93 0.24 -7.57 9.42
C GLY A 93 -0.84 -6.68 8.82
N LEU A 94 -0.54 -5.94 7.75
CA LEU A 94 -1.52 -5.11 7.05
C LEU A 94 -2.66 -5.94 6.46
N ILE A 95 -2.34 -7.06 5.79
CA ILE A 95 -3.36 -7.93 5.18
C ILE A 95 -4.21 -8.61 6.25
N ASN A 96 -3.59 -9.05 7.34
CA ASN A 96 -4.31 -9.65 8.46
C ASN A 96 -5.25 -8.66 9.17
N SER A 97 -4.98 -7.36 9.07
CA SER A 97 -5.84 -6.30 9.62
C SER A 97 -7.02 -5.95 8.71
N LEU A 98 -7.09 -6.51 7.49
CA LEU A 98 -8.23 -6.29 6.61
C LEU A 98 -9.47 -7.04 7.12
N PRO A 99 -10.66 -6.39 7.09
CA PRO A 99 -11.91 -7.05 7.41
C PRO A 99 -12.15 -8.23 6.46
N SER A 100 -12.35 -9.42 7.00
CA SER A 100 -12.76 -10.59 6.22
C SER A 100 -14.13 -11.08 6.66
N MET A 101 -14.91 -11.62 5.73
CA MET A 101 -16.23 -12.20 6.04
C MET A 101 -16.15 -13.38 7.01
N GLU A 102 -15.02 -14.09 7.03
CA GLU A 102 -14.78 -15.26 7.88
C GLU A 102 -14.49 -14.89 9.33
N ARG A 103 -14.08 -13.66 9.60
CA ARG A 103 -13.71 -13.17 10.95
C ARG A 103 -14.79 -12.31 11.59
N LYS A 104 -16.06 -12.55 11.28
CA LYS A 104 -17.16 -11.82 11.91
C LYS A 104 -17.17 -12.08 13.42
N GLY A 105 -16.98 -11.01 14.22
CA GLY A 105 -17.08 -11.06 15.69
C GLY A 105 -15.77 -11.35 16.43
N SER A 106 -14.62 -11.45 15.76
CA SER A 106 -13.31 -11.49 16.41
C SER A 106 -12.61 -10.14 16.31
N ASP A 107 -11.79 -9.83 17.32
CA ASP A 107 -10.94 -8.64 17.27
C ASP A 107 -9.99 -8.73 16.06
N LEU A 108 -9.89 -7.63 15.32
CA LEU A 108 -8.94 -7.55 14.23
C LEU A 108 -7.51 -7.49 14.79
N PRO A 109 -6.60 -8.35 14.31
CA PRO A 109 -5.22 -8.30 14.75
C PRO A 109 -4.60 -6.96 14.32
N CYS A 110 -4.04 -6.26 15.29
CA CYS A 110 -3.31 -5.02 15.02
C CYS A 110 -1.80 -5.25 15.15
N ILE A 111 -1.03 -4.50 14.37
CA ILE A 111 0.43 -4.52 14.46
C ILE A 111 0.81 -3.74 15.73
N PRO A 112 1.46 -4.38 16.74
CA PRO A 112 1.77 -3.73 18.01
C PRO A 112 2.79 -2.59 17.84
N GLY A 113 2.81 -1.65 18.81
CA GLY A 113 3.74 -0.52 18.85
C GLY A 113 3.36 0.61 17.88
N HIS A 114 4.24 1.58 17.75
CA HIS A 114 4.06 2.77 16.89
C HIS A 114 5.08 2.81 15.76
N VAL A 115 4.78 3.57 14.73
CA VAL A 115 5.74 3.85 13.64
C VAL A 115 6.79 4.83 14.19
N PRO A 116 8.10 4.55 14.02
CA PRO A 116 9.15 5.45 14.51
C PRO A 116 9.01 6.83 13.86
N SER A 117 9.13 7.87 14.68
CA SER A 117 9.13 9.25 14.20
C SER A 117 10.41 9.56 13.40
N THR A 118 10.43 10.70 12.72
CA THR A 118 11.62 11.15 11.97
C THR A 118 12.80 11.50 12.87
N GLU A 119 12.54 11.80 14.14
CA GLU A 119 13.53 12.20 15.15
C GLU A 119 14.12 10.99 15.89
N GLU A 120 13.43 9.86 15.90
CA GLU A 120 13.90 8.65 16.57
C GLU A 120 15.06 8.02 15.81
N LYS A 121 16.06 7.52 16.54
CA LYS A 121 17.14 6.73 15.96
C LYS A 121 16.56 5.46 15.34
N ARG A 122 16.61 5.39 14.01
CA ARG A 122 16.09 4.23 13.28
C ARG A 122 17.08 3.08 13.31
N GLU A 123 16.58 1.89 13.62
CA GLU A 123 17.32 0.66 13.41
C GLU A 123 17.56 0.43 11.92
N PRO A 124 18.58 -0.35 11.52
CA PRO A 124 18.83 -0.72 10.13
C PRO A 124 17.59 -1.28 9.43
N CYS A 125 16.87 -2.21 10.08
CA CYS A 125 15.52 -2.57 9.69
C CYS A 125 14.51 -1.73 10.48
N PRO A 126 13.79 -0.77 9.86
CA PRO A 126 12.88 0.10 10.61
C PRO A 126 11.70 -0.61 11.26
N PHE A 127 11.37 -1.82 10.78
CA PHE A 127 10.28 -2.62 11.30
C PHE A 127 10.73 -3.57 12.43
N ALA A 128 12.03 -3.76 12.66
CA ALA A 128 12.55 -4.69 13.68
C ALA A 128 11.92 -4.54 15.07
N PRO A 129 11.68 -3.32 15.61
CA PRO A 129 11.04 -3.14 16.91
C PRO A 129 9.61 -3.71 17.04
N ARG A 130 8.95 -3.93 15.90
CA ARG A 130 7.56 -4.41 15.81
C ARG A 130 7.43 -5.77 15.15
N CYS A 131 8.55 -6.34 14.70
CA CYS A 131 8.59 -7.61 13.98
C CYS A 131 8.73 -8.77 14.96
N ALA A 132 7.77 -9.71 14.92
CA ALA A 132 7.83 -10.92 15.74
C ALA A 132 8.99 -11.86 15.36
N LEU A 133 9.55 -11.70 14.16
CA LEU A 133 10.67 -12.50 13.65
C LEU A 133 12.00 -11.74 13.66
N ALA A 134 12.05 -10.56 14.33
CA ALA A 134 13.28 -9.78 14.40
C ALA A 134 14.37 -10.53 15.15
N ASP A 135 15.56 -10.57 14.57
CA ASP A 135 16.77 -11.08 15.18
C ASP A 135 17.83 -9.98 15.36
N ASP A 136 19.00 -10.34 15.89
CA ASP A 136 20.08 -9.39 16.11
C ASP A 136 20.64 -8.82 14.80
N ILE A 137 20.57 -9.57 13.71
CA ILE A 137 21.01 -9.10 12.38
C ILE A 137 20.15 -7.94 11.90
N CYS A 138 18.82 -8.01 12.13
CA CYS A 138 17.88 -6.95 11.76
C CYS A 138 18.18 -5.60 12.43
N ARG A 139 18.86 -5.63 13.57
CA ARG A 139 19.26 -4.46 14.35
C ARG A 139 20.65 -3.93 14.01
N GLN A 140 21.50 -4.78 13.43
CA GLN A 140 22.91 -4.46 13.14
C GLN A 140 23.12 -4.03 11.70
N GLN A 141 22.33 -4.57 10.74
CA GLN A 141 22.50 -4.27 9.32
C GLN A 141 21.16 -4.22 8.58
N GLU A 142 21.12 -3.45 7.49
CA GLU A 142 19.94 -3.37 6.63
C GLU A 142 19.71 -4.72 5.94
N PRO A 143 18.49 -5.28 5.99
CA PRO A 143 18.18 -6.52 5.30
C PRO A 143 18.42 -6.36 3.79
N PRO A 144 19.09 -7.34 3.14
CA PRO A 144 19.31 -7.28 1.71
C PRO A 144 17.98 -7.37 0.96
N ARG A 145 17.86 -6.55 -0.08
CA ARG A 145 16.71 -6.66 -1.00
C ARG A 145 16.87 -7.95 -1.81
N ARG A 146 15.84 -8.79 -1.77
CA ARG A 146 15.78 -10.04 -2.55
C ARG A 146 14.60 -9.96 -3.52
N MET A 147 14.81 -10.42 -4.75
CA MET A 147 13.70 -10.75 -5.64
C MET A 147 13.14 -12.11 -5.22
N ILE A 148 11.83 -12.17 -5.05
CA ILE A 148 11.09 -13.38 -4.68
C ILE A 148 10.28 -13.80 -5.90
#